data_a70be58cee7200431591e1bfb3d514c8
#
_entry.id   a70be58cee7200431591e1bfb3d514c8
#
_cell.length_a   1.000
_cell.length_b   1.000
_cell.length_c   1.000
_cell.angle_alpha   90.00
_cell.angle_beta   90.00
_cell.angle_gamma   90.00
#
_symmetry.space_group_name_H-M   'P 1'
#
loop_
_entity.id
_entity.type
_entity.pdbx_description
1 polymer ?
#
loop_
_entity_poly.entity_id
_entity_poly.type
_entity_poly.pdbx_seq_one_letter_code
_entity_poly.pdbx_strand_id
1 'polypeptide(L)'
;MEWQTFCSQIKKEIRLSNRAEVISGRLILTKDTETVQYEKYGSNLRRRVNSTGHEIILQNVSQYSFTILNNAVKVVVTDLWGKEYSVVIYPLINWNAVT
;
A
#
# COMPACT_ATOMS: atom_id res chain seq x y z
N MET A 1 -16.34 -2.49 5.92
CA MET A 1 -14.93 -2.43 5.48
C MET A 1 -14.16 -1.46 6.36
N GLU A 2 -13.07 -1.91 6.91
CA GLU A 2 -12.25 -1.10 7.85
C GLU A 2 -11.28 -0.19 7.09
N TRP A 3 -11.83 0.66 6.24
CA TRP A 3 -11.03 1.54 5.39
C TRP A 3 -10.19 2.55 6.18
N GLN A 4 -10.77 3.13 7.24
CA GLN A 4 -10.07 4.12 8.05
C GLN A 4 -8.84 3.53 8.73
N THR A 5 -8.96 2.34 9.28
CA THR A 5 -7.85 1.64 9.93
C THR A 5 -6.77 1.30 8.91
N PHE A 6 -7.19 0.79 7.76
CA PHE A 6 -6.26 0.48 6.67
C PHE A 6 -5.51 1.74 6.24
N CYS A 7 -6.21 2.86 6.03
CA CYS A 7 -5.58 4.11 5.62
C CYS A 7 -4.56 4.60 6.65
N SER A 8 -4.89 4.51 7.93
CA SER A 8 -3.97 4.93 8.98
C SER A 8 -2.69 4.10 8.96
N GLN A 9 -2.81 2.81 8.76
CA GLN A 9 -1.67 1.91 8.74
C GLN A 9 -0.78 2.13 7.51
N ILE A 10 -1.39 2.14 6.32
CA ILE A 10 -0.61 2.29 5.10
C ILE A 10 0.00 3.69 4.98
N LYS A 11 -0.70 4.70 5.46
CA LYS A 11 -0.21 6.07 5.49
C LYS A 11 1.05 6.18 6.33
N LYS A 12 1.03 5.59 7.52
CA LYS A 12 2.19 5.59 8.41
C LYS A 12 3.37 4.89 7.75
N GLU A 13 3.12 3.77 7.11
CA GLU A 13 4.16 2.98 6.44
C GLU A 13 4.77 3.74 5.26
N ILE A 14 3.95 4.34 4.41
CA ILE A 14 4.43 5.09 3.25
C ILE A 14 5.22 6.32 3.69
N ARG A 15 4.75 7.02 4.71
CA ARG A 15 5.41 8.24 5.20
C ARG A 15 6.82 7.97 5.68
N LEU A 16 7.09 6.79 6.22
CA LEU A 16 8.39 6.41 6.76
C LEU A 16 9.25 5.63 5.78
N SER A 17 8.78 5.43 4.55
CA SER A 17 9.51 4.66 3.54
C SER A 17 10.54 5.52 2.83
N ASN A 18 11.66 4.89 2.45
CA ASN A 18 12.70 5.55 1.67
C ASN A 18 12.38 5.51 0.18
N ARG A 19 11.58 4.55 -0.24
CA ARG A 19 11.31 4.30 -1.64
C ARG A 19 10.02 3.48 -1.79
N ALA A 20 9.31 3.68 -2.90
CA ALA A 20 8.11 2.91 -3.23
C ALA A 20 8.15 2.47 -4.68
N GLU A 21 7.69 1.25 -4.93
CA GLU A 21 7.58 0.69 -6.28
C GLU A 21 6.29 -0.09 -6.40
N VAL A 22 5.79 -0.22 -7.63
CA VAL A 22 4.68 -1.14 -7.92
C VAL A 22 5.19 -2.17 -8.91
N ILE A 23 5.23 -3.43 -8.48
CA ILE A 23 5.73 -4.53 -9.29
C ILE A 23 4.67 -5.63 -9.33
N SER A 24 4.21 -5.98 -10.53
CA SER A 24 3.16 -6.99 -10.70
C SER A 24 1.92 -6.72 -9.86
N GLY A 25 1.52 -5.44 -9.77
CA GLY A 25 0.35 -5.03 -9.02
C GLY A 25 0.55 -4.97 -7.52
N ARG A 26 1.76 -5.23 -7.02
CA ARG A 26 2.05 -5.18 -5.58
C ARG A 26 2.77 -3.89 -5.25
N LEU A 27 2.39 -3.28 -4.13
CA LEU A 27 3.10 -2.11 -3.63
C LEU A 27 4.25 -2.58 -2.76
N ILE A 28 5.46 -2.15 -3.10
CA ILE A 28 6.66 -2.53 -2.36
C ILE A 28 7.29 -1.27 -1.80
N LEU A 29 7.40 -1.22 -0.47
CA LEU A 29 7.96 -0.09 0.25
C LEU A 29 9.30 -0.53 0.85
N THR A 30 10.35 0.22 0.55
CA THR A 30 11.67 -0.05 1.10
C THR A 30 11.92 0.89 2.28
N LYS A 31 12.26 0.30 3.42
CA LYS A 31 12.60 1.01 4.65
C LYS A 31 13.96 0.50 5.06
N ASP A 32 14.88 1.37 5.34
CA ASP A 32 16.27 1.05 5.76
C ASP A 32 16.72 -0.41 5.51
N THR A 33 16.37 -1.32 6.42
CA THR A 33 16.83 -2.72 6.36
C THR A 33 15.72 -3.70 5.99
N GLU A 34 14.50 -3.23 5.74
CA GLU A 34 13.41 -4.15 5.44
C GLU A 34 12.55 -3.67 4.29
N THR A 35 11.87 -4.62 3.67
CA THR A 35 10.93 -4.38 2.58
C THR A 35 9.56 -4.81 3.04
N VAL A 36 8.57 -3.92 2.84
CA VAL A 36 7.18 -4.19 3.19
C VAL A 36 6.40 -4.23 1.89
N GLN A 37 5.58 -5.26 1.69
CA GLN A 37 4.76 -5.31 0.50
C GLN A 37 3.28 -5.52 0.84
N TYR A 38 2.45 -4.88 0.03
CA TYR A 38 1.00 -4.99 0.09
C TYR A 38 0.53 -5.64 -1.19
N GLU A 39 -0.26 -6.70 -1.06
CA GLU A 39 -0.72 -7.46 -2.22
C GLU A 39 -2.10 -8.04 -1.97
N LYS A 40 -2.79 -8.36 -3.06
CA LYS A 40 -4.07 -9.02 -2.96
C LYS A 40 -3.87 -10.49 -2.63
N TYR A 41 -4.69 -11.01 -1.70
CA TYR A 41 -4.68 -12.42 -1.33
C TYR A 41 -6.12 -12.88 -1.20
N GLY A 42 -6.63 -13.58 -2.23
CA GLY A 42 -8.05 -13.90 -2.30
C GLY A 42 -8.87 -12.63 -2.37
N SER A 43 -9.83 -12.47 -1.47
CA SER A 43 -10.67 -11.28 -1.37
C SER A 43 -10.15 -10.29 -0.33
N ASN A 44 -8.84 -10.33 -0.05
CA ASN A 44 -8.25 -9.49 0.99
C ASN A 44 -6.99 -8.79 0.46
N LEU A 45 -6.57 -7.75 1.16
CA LEU A 45 -5.22 -7.20 1.02
C LEU A 45 -4.41 -7.66 2.22
N ARG A 46 -3.19 -8.13 1.96
CA ARG A 46 -2.29 -8.57 3.03
C ARG A 46 -0.99 -7.81 2.99
N ARG A 47 -0.35 -7.72 4.15
CA ARG A 47 0.94 -7.09 4.34
C ARG A 47 1.97 -8.17 4.65
N ARG A 48 3.14 -8.08 4.03
CA ARG A 48 4.25 -8.98 4.28
C ARG A 48 5.52 -8.17 4.51
N VAL A 49 6.38 -8.66 5.40
CA VAL A 49 7.67 -8.03 5.68
C VAL A 49 8.77 -8.96 5.21
N ASN A 50 9.66 -8.47 4.37
CA ASN A 50 10.78 -9.24 3.78
C ASN A 50 10.28 -10.53 3.11
N SER A 51 9.14 -10.45 2.44
CA SER A 51 8.50 -11.57 1.74
C SER A 51 8.08 -12.72 2.66
N THR A 52 7.92 -12.44 3.94
CA THR A 52 7.46 -13.44 4.91
C THR A 52 6.26 -12.91 5.69
N GLY A 53 5.58 -13.81 6.38
CA GLY A 53 4.44 -13.45 7.20
C GLY A 53 3.16 -13.32 6.37
N HIS A 54 2.09 -13.02 7.07
CA HIS A 54 0.77 -12.95 6.46
C HIS A 54 -0.15 -12.17 7.41
N GLU A 55 -0.32 -10.90 7.12
CA GLU A 55 -1.17 -10.04 7.93
C GLU A 55 -2.28 -9.49 7.04
N ILE A 56 -3.52 -9.87 7.31
CA ILE A 56 -4.68 -9.36 6.56
C ILE A 56 -4.97 -7.96 7.09
N ILE A 57 -4.88 -6.96 6.20
CA ILE A 57 -5.06 -5.56 6.58
C ILE A 57 -6.36 -4.96 6.07
N LEU A 58 -7.00 -5.60 5.10
CA LEU A 58 -8.27 -5.15 4.57
C LEU A 58 -9.01 -6.33 3.97
N GLN A 59 -10.28 -6.52 4.33
CA GLN A 59 -11.11 -7.62 3.87
C GLN A 59 -12.15 -7.13 2.86
N ASN A 60 -12.74 -8.08 2.13
CA ASN A 60 -13.84 -7.84 1.21
C ASN A 60 -13.44 -6.91 0.05
N VAL A 61 -12.28 -7.19 -0.52
CA VAL A 61 -11.73 -6.43 -1.65
C VAL A 61 -11.98 -7.19 -2.94
N SER A 62 -12.65 -6.56 -3.92
CA SER A 62 -12.81 -7.16 -5.23
C SER A 62 -11.70 -6.73 -6.17
N GLN A 63 -11.30 -5.46 -6.11
CA GLN A 63 -10.24 -4.92 -6.95
C GLN A 63 -9.41 -3.92 -6.16
N TYR A 64 -8.16 -3.73 -6.56
CA TYR A 64 -7.30 -2.72 -5.99
C TYR A 64 -6.32 -2.23 -7.03
N SER A 65 -5.79 -1.04 -6.85
CA SER A 65 -4.66 -0.56 -7.62
C SER A 65 -3.77 0.34 -6.78
N PHE A 66 -2.47 0.24 -7.01
CA PHE A 66 -1.48 1.13 -6.45
C PHE A 66 -0.83 1.84 -7.62
N THR A 67 -0.76 3.16 -7.56
CA THR A 67 -0.16 3.97 -8.61
C THR A 67 0.86 4.90 -7.99
N ILE A 68 2.08 4.87 -8.52
CA ILE A 68 3.12 5.80 -8.09
C ILE A 68 2.92 7.08 -8.88
N LEU A 69 2.64 8.16 -8.15
CA LEU A 69 2.57 9.50 -8.70
C LEU A 69 3.90 10.20 -8.41
N ASN A 70 4.02 11.47 -8.82
CA ASN A 70 5.21 12.23 -8.50
C ASN A 70 5.28 12.43 -6.98
N ASN A 71 6.15 11.67 -6.33
CA ASN A 71 6.36 11.70 -4.88
C ASN A 71 5.11 11.41 -4.07
N ALA A 72 4.30 10.45 -4.53
CA ALA A 72 3.09 10.04 -3.83
C ALA A 72 2.66 8.65 -4.28
N VAL A 73 1.82 8.01 -3.47
CA VAL A 73 1.18 6.75 -3.83
C VAL A 73 -0.32 6.95 -3.80
N LYS A 74 -0.98 6.62 -4.88
CA LYS A 74 -2.45 6.61 -4.94
C LYS A 74 -2.91 5.18 -4.75
N VAL A 75 -3.81 4.97 -3.81
CA VAL A 75 -4.40 3.67 -3.51
C VAL A 75 -5.89 3.73 -3.83
N VAL A 76 -6.37 2.82 -4.67
CA VAL A 76 -7.78 2.70 -5.01
C VAL A 76 -8.21 1.28 -4.69
N VAL A 77 -9.30 1.14 -3.96
CA VAL A 77 -9.86 -0.17 -3.57
C VAL A 77 -11.35 -0.17 -3.88
N THR A 78 -11.83 -1.25 -4.50
CA THR A 78 -13.24 -1.49 -4.70
C THR A 78 -13.63 -2.69 -3.86
N ASP A 79 -14.66 -2.57 -3.03
CA ASP A 79 -15.10 -3.68 -2.18
C ASP A 79 -15.99 -4.65 -2.97
N LEU A 80 -16.40 -5.74 -2.30
CA LEU A 80 -17.21 -6.77 -2.95
C LEU A 80 -18.61 -6.28 -3.35
N TRP A 81 -19.02 -5.14 -2.80
CA TRP A 81 -20.34 -4.56 -3.09
C TRP A 81 -20.26 -3.45 -4.14
N GLY A 82 -19.06 -3.24 -4.71
CA GLY A 82 -18.88 -2.26 -5.79
C GLY A 82 -18.57 -0.84 -5.31
N LYS A 83 -18.41 -0.62 -4.02
CA LYS A 83 -18.05 0.70 -3.51
C LYS A 83 -16.58 0.96 -3.66
N GLU A 84 -16.24 2.12 -4.20
CA GLU A 84 -14.84 2.50 -4.42
C GLU A 84 -14.34 3.46 -3.34
N TYR A 85 -13.12 3.22 -2.89
CA TYR A 85 -12.43 4.05 -1.91
C TYR A 85 -11.07 4.42 -2.49
N SER A 86 -10.61 5.64 -2.23
CA SER A 86 -9.29 6.05 -2.70
C SER A 86 -8.62 7.00 -1.72
N VAL A 87 -7.28 7.02 -1.78
CA VAL A 87 -6.47 7.90 -0.96
C VAL A 87 -5.15 8.16 -1.68
N VAL A 88 -4.61 9.36 -1.53
CA VAL A 88 -3.28 9.71 -2.03
C VAL A 88 -2.41 10.03 -0.82
N ILE A 89 -1.25 9.39 -0.74
CA ILE A 89 -0.38 9.47 0.43
C ILE A 89 1.01 9.93 0.00
N TYR A 90 1.55 10.91 0.73
CA TYR A 90 2.87 11.49 0.47
C TYR A 90 3.87 11.01 1.51
N PRO A 91 5.11 10.69 1.12
CA PRO A 91 6.15 10.36 2.09
C PRO A 91 6.65 11.61 2.83
N LEU A 92 7.35 11.40 3.93
CA LEU A 92 7.98 12.51 4.65
C LEU A 92 9.19 13.05 3.91
N ILE A 93 9.86 12.18 3.12
CA ILE A 93 11.02 12.60 2.33
C ILE A 93 10.62 12.69 0.87
N ASN A 94 11.39 13.43 0.10
CA ASN A 94 11.18 13.50 -1.34
C ASN A 94 11.94 12.36 -2.00
N TRP A 95 11.22 11.33 -2.43
CA TRP A 95 11.83 10.17 -3.10
C TRP A 95 12.60 10.55 -4.35
N ASN A 96 12.17 11.58 -5.05
CA ASN A 96 12.80 12.02 -6.30
C ASN A 96 14.10 12.79 -6.07
N ALA A 97 14.36 13.25 -4.86
CA ALA A 97 15.58 13.96 -4.51
C ALA A 97 16.70 13.03 -4.09
N VAL A 98 16.41 11.74 -3.91
CA VAL A 98 17.38 10.73 -3.50
C VAL A 98 17.89 10.05 -4.76
N THR A 99 19.05 10.44 -5.20
CA THR A 99 19.66 9.89 -6.42
C THR A 99 21.09 9.50 -6.16
#